data_9a88246e31961cb9b28dd6bfbbeb632e
#
_entry.id   9a88246e31961cb9b28dd6bfbbeb632e
#
_cell.length_a   1.000
_cell.length_b   1.000
_cell.length_c   1.000
_cell.angle_alpha   90.00
_cell.angle_beta   90.00
_cell.angle_gamma   90.00
#
_symmetry.space_group_name_H-M   'P 1'
#
loop_
_entity.id
_entity.type
_entity.pdbx_description
1 polymer ?
#
loop_
_entity_poly.entity_id
_entity_poly.type
_entity_poly.pdbx_seq_one_letter_code
_entity_poly.pdbx_strand_id
1 'polypeptide(L)'
;MSHPQVQLNITINVAETATPGVIVLELDADKAPESAANFLAYVNKGHYDGTIFHRVIKNFMLQGGGFTPDMQQKPTDAPIQNEATNGLKNDKYTVAMARTGDPHSATAQFFINVVNNDFLNHTAPSGQGWGYAVFGKVVQGQEVVDQIKGVRTTRKGHHDDVPFDTVVIDKAVAL
;
A
#
# COMPACT_ATOMS: atom_id res chain seq x y z
N MET A 1 -18.88 3.72 12.35
CA MET A 1 -18.73 3.59 12.05
C MET A 1 -18.05 3.61 11.43
N SER A 2 -17.61 3.43 11.40
CA SER A 2 -16.97 3.80 10.60
C SER A 2 -15.59 3.49 10.27
N HIS A 3 -15.27 2.21 10.34
CA HIS A 3 -14.02 1.66 9.90
C HIS A 3 -14.29 0.68 8.76
N PRO A 4 -14.45 1.20 7.54
CA PRO A 4 -14.73 0.33 6.40
C PRO A 4 -13.58 -0.64 6.17
N GLN A 5 -13.90 -1.81 5.65
CA GLN A 5 -12.91 -2.84 5.38
C GLN A 5 -12.81 -3.10 3.88
N VAL A 6 -11.61 -3.41 3.44
CA VAL A 6 -11.31 -3.75 2.04
C VAL A 6 -10.59 -5.09 2.02
N GLN A 7 -11.06 -6.00 1.19
CA GLN A 7 -10.41 -7.28 0.97
C GLN A 7 -9.57 -7.23 -0.29
N LEU A 8 -8.30 -7.60 -0.17
CA LEU A 8 -7.40 -7.75 -1.30
C LEU A 8 -7.22 -9.24 -1.57
N ASN A 9 -7.64 -9.68 -2.74
CA ASN A 9 -7.39 -11.04 -3.22
C ASN A 9 -6.07 -11.01 -3.98
N ILE A 10 -5.11 -11.80 -3.54
CA ILE A 10 -3.73 -11.71 -4.00
C ILE A 10 -3.26 -13.05 -4.55
N THR A 11 -2.47 -13.01 -5.61
CA THR A 11 -1.74 -14.17 -6.12
C THR A 11 -0.25 -13.89 -5.96
N ILE A 12 0.42 -14.73 -5.19
CA ILE A 12 1.87 -14.70 -5.01
C ILE A 12 2.47 -15.72 -5.95
N ASN A 13 3.20 -15.25 -6.95
CA ASN A 13 3.88 -16.14 -7.89
C ASN A 13 5.29 -16.38 -7.42
N VAL A 14 5.69 -17.64 -7.32
CA VAL A 14 7.06 -18.04 -6.99
C VAL A 14 7.42 -19.17 -7.94
N ALA A 15 8.40 -18.96 -8.80
CA ALA A 15 8.76 -19.87 -9.88
C ALA A 15 7.50 -20.15 -10.72
N GLU A 16 7.05 -21.38 -10.82
CA GLU A 16 5.87 -21.72 -11.61
C GLU A 16 4.65 -21.98 -10.72
N THR A 17 4.72 -21.62 -9.44
CA THR A 17 3.63 -21.84 -8.49
C THR A 17 2.92 -20.53 -8.17
N ALA A 18 1.61 -20.51 -8.36
CA ALA A 18 0.75 -19.38 -7.98
C ALA A 18 0.03 -19.73 -6.69
N THR A 19 0.27 -18.94 -5.64
CA THR A 19 -0.34 -19.17 -4.33
C THR A 19 -1.34 -18.05 -4.04
N PRO A 20 -2.62 -18.39 -3.80
CA PRO A 20 -3.61 -17.37 -3.45
C PRO A 20 -3.42 -16.90 -2.01
N GLY A 21 -3.78 -15.65 -1.75
CA GLY A 21 -3.79 -15.09 -0.42
C GLY A 21 -4.86 -14.03 -0.29
N VAL A 22 -5.28 -13.78 0.94
CA VAL A 22 -6.28 -12.74 1.24
C VAL A 22 -5.72 -11.85 2.33
N ILE A 23 -5.76 -10.54 2.09
CA ILE A 23 -5.44 -9.51 3.08
C ILE A 23 -6.69 -8.66 3.26
N VAL A 24 -7.10 -8.45 4.50
CA VAL A 24 -8.21 -7.54 4.81
C VAL A 24 -7.63 -6.33 5.53
N LEU A 25 -7.94 -5.16 4.99
CA LEU A 25 -7.55 -3.88 5.56
C LEU A 25 -8.76 -3.25 6.24
N GLU A 26 -8.54 -2.67 7.42
CA GLU A 26 -9.52 -1.84 8.09
C GLU A 26 -9.07 -0.39 7.97
N LEU A 27 -9.92 0.47 7.43
CA LEU A 27 -9.58 1.86 7.18
C LEU A 27 -10.07 2.73 8.32
N ASP A 28 -9.22 3.65 8.78
CA ASP A 28 -9.57 4.58 9.86
C ASP A 28 -10.16 5.86 9.26
N ALA A 29 -11.46 5.81 8.98
CA ALA A 29 -12.17 6.94 8.39
C ALA A 29 -12.37 8.10 9.37
N ASP A 30 -12.14 7.87 10.65
CA ASP A 30 -12.26 8.93 11.66
C ASP A 30 -11.01 9.80 11.68
N LYS A 31 -9.82 9.19 11.69
CA LYS A 31 -8.55 9.91 11.77
C LYS A 31 -7.93 10.22 10.41
N ALA A 32 -8.31 9.47 9.37
CA ALA A 32 -7.81 9.68 8.02
C ALA A 32 -8.98 9.68 7.02
N PRO A 33 -9.93 10.62 7.16
CA PRO A 33 -11.13 10.59 6.32
C PRO A 33 -10.84 10.76 4.84
N GLU A 34 -9.92 11.63 4.48
CA GLU A 34 -9.58 11.87 3.07
C GLU A 34 -8.85 10.70 2.45
N SER A 35 -7.87 10.16 3.16
CA SER A 35 -7.09 9.02 2.68
C SER A 35 -7.96 7.77 2.56
N ALA A 36 -8.83 7.53 3.55
CA ALA A 36 -9.74 6.39 3.51
C ALA A 36 -10.74 6.51 2.36
N ALA A 37 -11.34 7.68 2.18
CA ALA A 37 -12.28 7.91 1.08
C ALA A 37 -11.61 7.78 -0.28
N ASN A 38 -10.39 8.30 -0.40
CA ASN A 38 -9.59 8.22 -1.62
C ASN A 38 -9.29 6.76 -1.98
N PHE A 39 -8.84 5.98 -1.00
CA PHE A 39 -8.55 4.56 -1.22
C PHE A 39 -9.81 3.81 -1.66
N LEU A 40 -10.93 4.04 -0.97
CA LEU A 40 -12.21 3.41 -1.32
C LEU A 40 -12.67 3.78 -2.73
N ALA A 41 -12.46 5.03 -3.14
CA ALA A 41 -12.82 5.46 -4.49
C ALA A 41 -12.05 4.66 -5.53
N TYR A 42 -10.74 4.44 -5.33
CA TYR A 42 -9.95 3.61 -6.24
C TYR A 42 -10.39 2.15 -6.21
N VAL A 43 -10.71 1.62 -5.03
CA VAL A 43 -11.23 0.25 -4.89
C VAL A 43 -12.52 0.09 -5.70
N ASN A 44 -13.45 1.02 -5.53
CA ASN A 44 -14.78 0.93 -6.14
C ASN A 44 -14.75 1.07 -7.66
N LYS A 45 -13.78 1.79 -8.21
CA LYS A 45 -13.68 1.89 -9.67
C LYS A 45 -12.76 0.83 -10.29
N GLY A 46 -12.28 -0.14 -9.48
CA GLY A 46 -11.47 -1.23 -9.99
C GLY A 46 -10.03 -0.87 -10.31
N HIS A 47 -9.52 0.23 -9.81
CA HIS A 47 -8.15 0.69 -10.10
C HIS A 47 -7.09 -0.34 -9.67
N TYR A 48 -7.29 -0.96 -8.51
CA TYR A 48 -6.29 -1.89 -7.96
C TYR A 48 -6.34 -3.27 -8.58
N ASP A 49 -7.41 -3.59 -9.31
CA ASP A 49 -7.55 -4.91 -9.94
C ASP A 49 -6.45 -5.10 -10.98
N GLY A 50 -5.67 -6.17 -10.83
CA GLY A 50 -4.57 -6.46 -11.73
C GLY A 50 -3.28 -5.69 -11.47
N THR A 51 -3.21 -4.87 -10.43
CA THR A 51 -1.97 -4.17 -10.08
C THR A 51 -1.07 -5.08 -9.25
N ILE A 52 0.21 -4.70 -9.15
CA ILE A 52 1.21 -5.51 -8.44
C ILE A 52 1.76 -4.75 -7.23
N PHE A 53 2.36 -5.51 -6.32
CA PHE A 53 3.30 -4.95 -5.35
C PHE A 53 4.65 -4.80 -6.06
N HIS A 54 4.92 -3.61 -6.54
CA HIS A 54 6.10 -3.36 -7.38
C HIS A 54 7.36 -3.02 -6.59
N ARG A 55 7.24 -2.86 -5.27
CA ARG A 55 8.38 -2.58 -4.40
C ARG A 55 8.18 -3.32 -3.09
N VAL A 56 9.08 -4.26 -2.81
CA VAL A 56 9.04 -5.09 -1.62
C VAL A 56 10.41 -5.08 -0.97
N ILE A 57 10.49 -4.57 0.26
CA ILE A 57 11.73 -4.54 1.03
C ILE A 57 11.46 -5.25 2.35
N LYS A 58 12.11 -6.38 2.57
CA LYS A 58 11.81 -7.37 3.61
C LYS A 58 11.67 -6.78 5.02
N ASN A 59 12.53 -5.85 5.39
CA ASN A 59 12.51 -5.25 6.72
C ASN A 59 12.05 -3.81 6.69
N PHE A 60 11.16 -3.48 5.76
CA PHE A 60 10.67 -2.13 5.58
C PHE A 60 9.18 -2.12 5.24
N MET A 61 8.81 -2.38 3.98
CA MET A 61 7.41 -2.25 3.56
C MET A 61 7.14 -2.99 2.25
N LEU A 62 5.84 -3.14 1.94
CA LEU A 62 5.34 -3.61 0.66
C LEU A 62 4.58 -2.46 0.01
N GLN A 63 4.99 -2.02 -1.17
CA GLN A 63 4.33 -0.91 -1.88
C GLN A 63 3.68 -1.41 -3.15
N GLY A 64 2.47 -0.98 -3.39
CA GLY A 64 1.73 -1.39 -4.58
C GLY A 64 0.59 -0.46 -4.94
N GLY A 65 -0.19 -0.91 -5.90
CA GLY A 65 -1.40 -0.20 -6.33
C GLY A 65 -1.20 0.81 -7.45
N GLY A 66 -0.01 0.88 -8.04
CA GLY A 66 0.27 1.86 -9.08
C GLY A 66 0.66 1.31 -10.44
N PHE A 67 1.08 0.05 -10.50
CA PHE A 67 1.69 -0.53 -11.70
C PHE A 67 1.01 -1.83 -12.09
N THR A 68 0.94 -2.07 -13.42
CA THR A 68 0.52 -3.34 -13.99
C THR A 68 1.68 -4.34 -13.94
N PRO A 69 1.44 -5.64 -14.21
CA PRO A 69 2.53 -6.63 -14.21
C PRO A 69 3.66 -6.34 -15.19
N ASP A 70 3.39 -5.59 -16.26
CA ASP A 70 4.41 -5.19 -17.22
C ASP A 70 5.05 -3.84 -16.87
N MET A 71 4.88 -3.38 -15.62
CA MET A 71 5.47 -2.17 -15.07
C MET A 71 5.00 -0.89 -15.74
N GLN A 72 3.76 -0.87 -16.22
CA GLN A 72 3.12 0.34 -16.73
C GLN A 72 2.37 1.03 -15.61
N GLN A 73 2.63 2.31 -15.38
CA GLN A 73 1.94 3.08 -14.35
C GLN A 73 0.51 3.39 -14.81
N LYS A 74 -0.45 3.09 -13.94
CA LYS A 74 -1.85 3.39 -14.23
C LYS A 74 -2.14 4.88 -13.98
N PRO A 75 -3.01 5.50 -14.79
CA PRO A 75 -3.40 6.89 -14.55
C PRO A 75 -4.15 7.03 -13.23
N THR A 76 -4.02 8.20 -12.61
CA THR A 76 -4.63 8.48 -11.30
C THR A 76 -5.44 9.78 -11.35
N ASP A 77 -6.27 9.97 -10.33
CA ASP A 77 -7.00 11.22 -10.11
C ASP A 77 -6.08 12.24 -9.43
N ALA A 78 -6.63 13.41 -9.11
CA ALA A 78 -5.88 14.46 -8.44
C ALA A 78 -5.34 13.97 -7.08
N PRO A 79 -4.17 14.48 -6.63
CA PRO A 79 -3.62 14.10 -5.34
C PRO A 79 -4.44 14.66 -4.17
N ILE A 80 -4.25 14.05 -3.00
CA ILE A 80 -4.91 14.47 -1.76
C ILE A 80 -3.92 15.06 -0.79
N GLN A 81 -4.44 15.76 0.22
CA GLN A 81 -3.61 16.31 1.29
C GLN A 81 -3.09 15.20 2.20
N ASN A 82 -1.89 15.42 2.74
CA ASN A 82 -1.26 14.51 3.68
C ASN A 82 -1.93 14.65 5.04
N GLU A 83 -2.44 13.54 5.55
CA GLU A 83 -3.11 13.48 6.85
C GLU A 83 -2.21 12.91 7.96
N ALA A 84 -0.91 12.93 7.78
CA ALA A 84 0.02 12.31 8.74
C ALA A 84 0.03 12.97 10.12
N THR A 85 -0.61 14.14 10.26
CA THR A 85 -0.78 14.81 11.56
C THR A 85 -1.86 14.16 12.42
N ASN A 86 -2.49 13.08 11.96
CA ASN A 86 -3.63 12.45 12.62
C ASN A 86 -3.27 11.63 13.87
N GLY A 87 -2.01 11.52 14.21
CA GLY A 87 -1.55 10.76 15.38
C GLY A 87 -1.33 9.27 15.13
N LEU A 88 -1.70 8.75 13.96
CA LEU A 88 -1.44 7.36 13.62
C LEU A 88 0.03 7.18 13.24
N LYS A 89 0.61 6.06 13.65
CA LYS A 89 2.02 5.78 13.45
C LYS A 89 2.23 4.69 12.41
N ASN A 90 3.38 4.73 11.73
CA ASN A 90 3.78 3.72 10.76
C ASN A 90 4.32 2.48 11.48
N ASP A 91 3.44 1.83 12.24
CA ASP A 91 3.76 0.61 12.96
C ASP A 91 3.59 -0.61 12.06
N LYS A 92 4.10 -1.76 12.50
CA LYS A 92 3.98 -3.01 11.76
C LYS A 92 2.51 -3.31 11.44
N TYR A 93 2.25 -3.67 10.18
CA TYR A 93 0.93 -4.01 9.63
C TYR A 93 -0.01 -2.82 9.45
N THR A 94 0.47 -1.59 9.59
CA THR A 94 -0.33 -0.42 9.20
C THR A 94 -0.19 -0.15 7.72
N VAL A 95 -1.17 0.55 7.16
CA VAL A 95 -1.25 0.90 5.75
C VAL A 95 -1.17 2.41 5.63
N ALA A 96 -0.28 2.89 4.77
CA ALA A 96 -0.06 4.32 4.58
C ALA A 96 -0.04 4.67 3.10
N MET A 97 -0.25 5.96 2.79
CA MET A 97 -0.21 6.45 1.42
C MET A 97 1.23 6.69 0.99
N ALA A 98 1.60 6.09 -0.14
CA ALA A 98 2.85 6.42 -0.81
C ALA A 98 2.71 7.78 -1.49
N ARG A 99 3.82 8.50 -1.65
CA ARG A 99 3.87 9.81 -2.26
C ARG A 99 5.24 10.10 -2.86
N THR A 100 5.32 11.17 -3.61
CA THR A 100 6.61 11.71 -4.07
C THR A 100 7.24 12.59 -2.98
N GLY A 101 8.29 13.32 -3.30
CA GLY A 101 8.88 14.29 -2.37
C GLY A 101 7.95 15.41 -1.93
N ASP A 102 6.91 15.70 -2.73
CA ASP A 102 5.86 16.65 -2.33
C ASP A 102 4.97 16.00 -1.27
N PRO A 103 4.83 16.60 -0.08
CA PRO A 103 4.01 16.03 0.99
C PRO A 103 2.55 15.77 0.59
N HIS A 104 2.01 16.56 -0.31
CA HIS A 104 0.60 16.51 -0.73
C HIS A 104 0.46 15.97 -2.15
N SER A 105 1.18 14.89 -2.46
CA SER A 105 1.20 14.30 -3.79
C SER A 105 0.63 12.89 -3.86
N ALA A 106 0.08 12.36 -2.76
CA ALA A 106 -0.46 11.01 -2.74
C ALA A 106 -1.65 10.87 -3.67
N THR A 107 -1.69 9.78 -4.42
CA THR A 107 -2.81 9.46 -5.32
C THR A 107 -3.35 8.07 -5.02
N ALA A 108 -2.86 7.02 -5.71
CA ALA A 108 -3.39 5.67 -5.56
C ALA A 108 -2.46 4.72 -4.83
N GLN A 109 -1.15 4.89 -4.95
CA GLN A 109 -0.20 3.93 -4.38
C GLN A 109 -0.21 3.97 -2.86
N PHE A 110 -0.10 2.79 -2.27
CA PHE A 110 -0.06 2.62 -0.82
C PHE A 110 1.05 1.66 -0.46
N PHE A 111 1.39 1.62 0.82
CA PHE A 111 2.32 0.60 1.31
C PHE A 111 1.85 0.04 2.65
N ILE A 112 2.26 -1.20 2.90
CA ILE A 112 2.01 -1.89 4.16
C ILE A 112 3.34 -1.97 4.90
N ASN A 113 3.38 -1.44 6.11
CA ASN A 113 4.58 -1.51 6.93
C ASN A 113 4.76 -2.93 7.47
N VAL A 114 5.96 -3.50 7.30
CA VAL A 114 6.25 -4.85 7.79
C VAL A 114 7.10 -4.84 9.07
N VAL A 115 7.50 -3.66 9.50
CA VAL A 115 8.16 -3.40 10.80
C VAL A 115 7.67 -2.04 11.28
N ASN A 116 8.05 -1.65 12.50
CA ASN A 116 7.77 -0.29 13.00
C ASN A 116 8.73 0.68 12.32
N ASN A 117 8.19 1.55 11.48
CA ASN A 117 8.97 2.52 10.69
C ASN A 117 8.76 3.93 11.25
N ASP A 118 9.30 4.18 12.45
CA ASP A 118 9.09 5.46 13.14
C ASP A 118 9.59 6.65 12.34
N PHE A 119 10.60 6.46 11.51
CA PHE A 119 11.16 7.55 10.69
C PHE A 119 10.20 8.03 9.59
N LEU A 120 9.11 7.29 9.34
CA LEU A 120 8.07 7.70 8.39
C LEU A 120 6.94 8.50 9.05
N ASN A 121 6.98 8.67 10.36
CA ASN A 121 5.95 9.42 11.09
C ASN A 121 6.15 10.93 10.93
N HIS A 122 5.04 11.67 11.04
CA HIS A 122 5.08 13.11 10.97
C HIS A 122 5.91 13.70 12.13
N THR A 123 6.85 14.57 11.79
CA THR A 123 7.68 15.25 12.79
C THR A 123 7.63 16.77 12.63
N ALA A 124 7.38 17.27 11.41
CA ALA A 124 7.33 18.70 11.14
C ALA A 124 6.53 18.96 9.86
N PRO A 125 5.84 20.10 9.72
CA PRO A 125 5.06 20.39 8.52
C PRO A 125 5.92 20.93 7.38
N SER A 126 7.00 20.23 7.06
CA SER A 126 7.92 20.63 5.99
C SER A 126 8.62 19.44 5.39
N GLY A 127 8.57 19.29 4.07
CA GLY A 127 9.32 18.30 3.31
C GLY A 127 9.27 16.90 3.90
N GLN A 128 10.40 16.35 4.25
CA GLN A 128 10.53 15.01 4.80
C GLN A 128 9.89 14.87 6.18
N GLY A 129 9.81 15.93 6.94
CA GLY A 129 9.21 15.92 8.27
C GLY A 129 7.71 15.69 8.26
N TRP A 130 7.03 15.92 7.13
CA TRP A 130 5.60 15.62 6.99
C TRP A 130 5.28 14.16 7.26
N GLY A 131 6.18 13.26 6.85
CA GLY A 131 5.96 11.82 6.99
C GLY A 131 4.92 11.28 6.03
N TYR A 132 4.40 10.10 6.34
CA TYR A 132 3.47 9.37 5.49
C TYR A 132 2.19 9.08 6.25
N ALA A 133 1.06 9.39 5.63
CA ALA A 133 -0.24 9.32 6.29
C ALA A 133 -0.72 7.87 6.41
N VAL A 134 -0.77 7.37 7.64
CA VAL A 134 -1.38 6.08 7.94
C VAL A 134 -2.90 6.25 7.91
N PHE A 135 -3.58 5.35 7.20
CA PHE A 135 -5.03 5.42 7.08
C PHE A 135 -5.73 4.10 7.36
N GLY A 136 -4.99 3.08 7.75
CA GLY A 136 -5.59 1.79 8.06
C GLY A 136 -4.57 0.79 8.58
N LYS A 137 -5.04 -0.45 8.76
CA LYS A 137 -4.19 -1.55 9.24
C LYS A 137 -4.68 -2.87 8.66
N VAL A 138 -3.78 -3.85 8.66
CA VAL A 138 -4.11 -5.23 8.28
C VAL A 138 -4.79 -5.90 9.48
N VAL A 139 -6.03 -6.32 9.30
CA VAL A 139 -6.79 -7.03 10.34
C VAL A 139 -6.88 -8.53 10.08
N GLN A 140 -6.61 -8.95 8.85
CA GLN A 140 -6.57 -10.37 8.47
C GLN A 140 -5.55 -10.54 7.35
N GLY A 141 -4.80 -11.64 7.39
CA GLY A 141 -3.82 -11.94 6.35
C GLY A 141 -2.41 -11.48 6.69
N GLN A 142 -2.07 -11.30 7.96
CA GLN A 142 -0.71 -10.96 8.36
C GLN A 142 0.30 -12.00 7.84
N GLU A 143 -0.08 -13.27 7.83
CA GLU A 143 0.77 -14.32 7.27
C GLU A 143 0.99 -14.14 5.75
N VAL A 144 0.03 -13.58 5.04
CA VAL A 144 0.17 -13.27 3.61
C VAL A 144 1.16 -12.13 3.42
N VAL A 145 1.06 -11.09 4.26
CA VAL A 145 2.03 -9.99 4.26
C VAL A 145 3.44 -10.54 4.48
N ASP A 146 3.59 -11.45 5.44
CA ASP A 146 4.88 -12.05 5.75
C ASP A 146 5.41 -12.92 4.61
N GLN A 147 4.53 -13.59 3.88
CA GLN A 147 4.92 -14.34 2.68
C GLN A 147 5.41 -13.41 1.58
N ILE A 148 4.71 -12.31 1.35
CA ILE A 148 5.09 -11.34 0.31
C ILE A 148 6.45 -10.72 0.62
N LYS A 149 6.69 -10.33 1.87
CA LYS A 149 7.96 -9.67 2.22
C LYS A 149 9.18 -10.57 2.01
N GLY A 150 8.97 -11.87 1.97
CA GLY A 150 10.05 -12.84 1.78
C GLY A 150 10.33 -13.22 0.34
N VAL A 151 9.60 -12.70 -0.63
CA VAL A 151 9.83 -13.06 -2.03
C VAL A 151 11.14 -12.47 -2.56
N ARG A 152 11.70 -13.17 -3.53
CA ARG A 152 12.92 -12.71 -4.20
C ARG A 152 12.60 -11.44 -5.01
N THR A 153 13.49 -10.46 -4.93
CA THR A 153 13.34 -9.20 -5.66
C THR A 153 14.49 -8.97 -6.63
N THR A 154 14.28 -8.08 -7.57
CA THR A 154 15.26 -7.72 -8.60
C THR A 154 15.01 -6.29 -9.05
N ARG A 155 15.87 -5.80 -9.92
CA ARG A 155 15.67 -4.52 -10.60
C ARG A 155 14.93 -4.75 -11.91
N LYS A 156 13.91 -3.93 -12.17
CA LYS A 156 13.18 -3.92 -13.44
C LYS A 156 13.10 -2.49 -13.95
N GLY A 157 13.81 -2.20 -15.07
CA GLY A 157 13.88 -0.84 -15.58
C GLY A 157 14.55 0.11 -14.59
N HIS A 158 13.83 1.14 -14.17
CA HIS A 158 14.30 2.12 -13.18
C HIS A 158 13.95 1.75 -11.75
N HIS A 159 13.25 0.62 -11.54
CA HIS A 159 12.71 0.26 -10.23
C HIS A 159 13.55 -0.83 -9.58
N ASP A 160 14.00 -0.56 -8.36
CA ASP A 160 14.67 -1.54 -7.52
C ASP A 160 13.66 -2.25 -6.63
N ASP A 161 14.06 -3.40 -6.08
CA ASP A 161 13.26 -4.14 -5.10
C ASP A 161 11.89 -4.59 -5.65
N VAL A 162 11.84 -4.91 -6.92
CA VAL A 162 10.63 -5.43 -7.58
C VAL A 162 10.60 -6.95 -7.42
N PRO A 163 9.49 -7.56 -6.97
CA PRO A 163 9.41 -9.01 -6.92
C PRO A 163 9.79 -9.65 -8.26
N PHE A 164 10.69 -10.62 -8.20
CA PHE A 164 11.18 -11.29 -9.40
C PHE A 164 10.03 -11.92 -10.18
N ASP A 165 9.19 -12.67 -9.48
CA ASP A 165 7.90 -13.11 -9.99
C ASP A 165 6.84 -12.18 -9.41
N THR A 166 5.78 -11.93 -10.15
CA THR A 166 4.81 -10.91 -9.73
C THR A 166 4.00 -11.32 -8.51
N VAL A 167 3.70 -10.33 -7.66
CA VAL A 167 2.69 -10.46 -6.61
C VAL A 167 1.55 -9.54 -7.02
N VAL A 168 0.43 -10.16 -7.41
CA VAL A 168 -0.67 -9.45 -8.07
C VAL A 168 -1.84 -9.28 -7.11
N ILE A 169 -2.39 -8.08 -7.09
CA ILE A 169 -3.70 -7.83 -6.48
C ILE A 169 -4.73 -8.17 -7.56
N ASP A 170 -5.32 -9.36 -7.47
CA ASP A 170 -6.29 -9.79 -8.48
C ASP A 170 -7.53 -8.94 -8.42
N LYS A 171 -7.97 -8.62 -7.21
CA LYS A 171 -9.15 -7.80 -6.99
C LYS A 171 -9.12 -7.15 -5.61
N ALA A 172 -9.60 -5.93 -5.52
CA ALA A 172 -9.82 -5.23 -4.26
C ALA A 172 -11.33 -4.96 -4.13
N VAL A 173 -11.90 -5.37 -3.00
CA VAL A 173 -13.35 -5.31 -2.78
C VAL A 173 -13.65 -4.65 -1.45
N ALA A 174 -14.53 -3.64 -1.48
CA ALA A 174 -15.06 -3.06 -0.24
C ALA A 174 -16.06 -4.03 0.39
N LEU A 175 -15.87 -4.32 1.67
CA LEU A 175 -16.72 -5.25 2.40
C LEU A 175 -17.90 -4.54 3.08
#